data_97de29f5b82f303b4d450c74e9d7c85c
#
_entry.id   97de29f5b82f303b4d450c74e9d7c85c
#
_cell.length_a   1.000
_cell.length_b   1.000
_cell.length_c   1.000
_cell.angle_alpha   90.00
_cell.angle_beta   90.00
_cell.angle_gamma   90.00
#
_symmetry.space_group_name_H-M   'P 1'
#
loop_
_entity.id
_entity.type
_entity.pdbx_description
1 polymer ?
#
loop_
_entity_poly.entity_id
_entity_poly.type
_entity_poly.pdbx_seq_one_letter_code
_entity_poly.pdbx_strand_id
1 'polypeptide(L)' 'MEKYICNICNYIYDPAIGDFDGGISPGMSFESLPEDWACPICGVGKKDFSVYNPKPV' A
#
# COMPACT_ATOMS: atom_id res chain seq x y z
N MET A 1 -4.75 -11.23 2.22
CA MET A 1 -3.61 -10.35 1.88
C MET A 1 -3.55 -9.23 2.91
N GLU A 2 -2.35 -8.86 3.29
CA GLU A 2 -2.18 -7.88 4.34
C GLU A 2 -2.24 -6.47 3.82
N LYS A 3 -2.77 -5.57 4.64
CA LYS A 3 -2.70 -4.16 4.33
C LYS A 3 -1.32 -3.62 4.68
N TYR A 4 -0.92 -2.56 4.01
CA TYR A 4 0.35 -1.89 4.29
C TYR A 4 0.10 -0.41 4.51
N ILE A 5 0.88 0.17 5.41
CA ILE A 5 0.73 1.58 5.74
C ILE A 5 1.98 2.34 5.37
N CYS A 6 1.79 3.52 4.79
CA CYS A 6 2.90 4.41 4.50
C CYS A 6 3.43 5.00 5.80
N ASN A 7 4.73 4.85 6.02
CA ASN A 7 5.33 5.35 7.26
C ASN A 7 5.47 6.86 7.29
N ILE A 8 5.21 7.53 6.18
CA ILE A 8 5.37 8.97 6.07
C ILE A 8 4.05 9.69 6.24
N CYS A 9 3.02 9.29 5.48
CA CYS A 9 1.75 10.01 5.50
C CYS A 9 0.59 9.17 6.04
N ASN A 10 0.84 7.91 6.40
CA ASN A 10 -0.18 7.01 6.96
C ASN A 10 -1.22 6.54 5.96
N TYR A 11 -0.95 6.67 4.66
CA TYR A 11 -1.84 6.09 3.66
C TYR A 11 -1.83 4.57 3.81
N ILE A 12 -3.00 3.96 3.71
CA ILE A 12 -3.10 2.51 3.84
C ILE A 12 -3.41 1.90 2.49
N TYR A 13 -2.54 1.01 2.02
CA TYR A 13 -2.82 0.23 0.83
C TYR A 13 -3.62 -1.00 1.24
N ASP A 14 -4.85 -1.08 0.74
CA ASP A 14 -5.73 -2.21 1.02
C ASP A 14 -5.82 -3.06 -0.24
N PRO A 15 -5.29 -4.28 -0.23
CA PRO A 15 -5.34 -5.13 -1.42
C PRO A 15 -6.75 -5.37 -1.94
N ALA A 16 -7.74 -5.35 -1.08
CA ALA A 16 -9.11 -5.56 -1.52
C ALA A 16 -9.63 -4.39 -2.35
N ILE A 17 -9.05 -3.21 -2.18
CA ILE A 17 -9.47 -2.01 -2.89
C ILE A 17 -8.54 -1.68 -4.05
N GLY A 18 -7.25 -1.97 -3.88
CA GLY A 18 -6.26 -1.60 -4.87
C GLY A 18 -5.92 -0.12 -4.80
N ASP A 19 -5.42 0.40 -5.90
CA ASP A 19 -5.06 1.82 -5.99
C ASP A 19 -5.45 2.33 -7.37
N PHE A 20 -6.65 2.86 -7.45
CA PHE A 20 -7.18 3.28 -8.74
C PHE A 20 -6.29 4.35 -9.38
N ASP A 21 -5.81 5.31 -8.59
CA ASP A 21 -4.98 6.38 -9.12
C ASP A 21 -3.66 5.88 -9.67
N GLY A 22 -3.14 4.82 -9.09
CA GLY A 22 -1.89 4.22 -9.57
C GLY A 22 -2.09 3.11 -10.56
N GLY A 23 -3.33 2.85 -10.95
CA GLY A 23 -3.59 1.81 -11.95
C GLY A 23 -3.56 0.40 -11.39
N ILE A 24 -3.76 0.25 -10.08
CA ILE A 24 -3.69 -1.05 -9.43
C ILE A 24 -5.10 -1.59 -9.22
N SER A 25 -5.40 -2.73 -9.80
CA SER A 25 -6.72 -3.34 -9.66
C SER A 25 -6.93 -3.92 -8.27
N PRO A 26 -8.19 -3.99 -7.82
CA PRO A 26 -8.48 -4.70 -6.58
C PRO A 26 -8.00 -6.15 -6.66
N GLY A 27 -7.54 -6.66 -5.56
CA GLY A 27 -7.08 -8.04 -5.50
C GLY A 27 -5.59 -8.22 -5.64
N MET A 28 -4.82 -7.14 -5.78
CA MET A 28 -3.38 -7.25 -5.89
C MET A 28 -2.72 -7.08 -4.53
N SER A 29 -1.87 -8.03 -4.17
CA SER A 29 -1.13 -7.92 -2.93
C SER A 29 -0.08 -6.82 -3.05
N PHE A 30 0.34 -6.28 -1.91
CA PHE A 30 1.37 -5.25 -1.91
C PHE A 30 2.65 -5.74 -2.57
N GLU A 31 3.01 -7.01 -2.32
CA GLU A 31 4.22 -7.58 -2.89
C GLU A 31 4.16 -7.67 -4.42
N SER A 32 2.96 -7.71 -4.98
CA SER A 32 2.80 -7.80 -6.43
C SER A 32 2.84 -6.45 -7.12
N LEU A 33 2.88 -5.36 -6.37
CA LEU A 33 2.93 -4.03 -6.97
C LEU A 33 4.26 -3.82 -7.70
N PRO A 34 4.26 -3.01 -8.77
CA PRO A 34 5.50 -2.72 -9.48
C PRO A 34 6.54 -2.13 -8.54
N GLU A 35 7.80 -2.36 -8.87
CA GLU A 35 8.88 -1.82 -8.05
C GLU A 35 8.84 -0.30 -7.97
N ASP A 36 8.35 0.34 -9.02
CA ASP A 36 8.31 1.80 -9.07
C ASP A 36 6.98 2.37 -8.60
N TRP A 37 6.11 1.53 -8.05
CA TRP A 37 4.86 2.04 -7.49
C TRP A 37 5.18 2.95 -6.31
N ALA A 38 4.44 4.03 -6.19
CA ALA A 38 4.67 5.01 -5.14
C ALA A 38 3.36 5.34 -4.45
N CYS A 39 3.48 5.82 -3.22
CA CYS A 39 2.32 6.23 -2.44
C CYS A 39 1.56 7.31 -3.20
N PRO A 40 0.25 7.14 -3.42
CA PRO A 40 -0.52 8.13 -4.17
C PRO A 40 -0.71 9.45 -3.43
N ILE A 41 -0.38 9.48 -2.15
CA ILE A 41 -0.58 10.69 -1.35
C ILE A 41 0.73 11.49 -1.24
N CYS A 42 1.82 10.84 -0.86
CA CYS A 42 3.07 11.56 -0.62
C CYS A 42 4.21 11.19 -1.57
N GLY A 43 4.03 10.15 -2.37
CA GLY A 43 4.99 9.82 -3.42
C GLY A 43 6.19 8.99 -3.01
N VAL A 44 6.27 8.54 -1.77
CA VAL A 44 7.40 7.69 -1.39
C VAL A 44 7.23 6.29 -1.96
N GLY A 45 8.35 5.57 -2.05
CA GLY A 45 8.35 4.24 -2.63
C GLY A 45 7.88 3.17 -1.67
N LYS A 46 7.87 1.94 -2.17
CA LYS A 46 7.39 0.80 -1.39
C LYS A 46 8.23 0.58 -0.12
N LYS A 47 9.49 0.95 -0.15
CA LYS A 47 10.35 0.71 0.99
C LYS A 47 9.93 1.50 2.23
N ASP A 48 9.12 2.50 2.06
CA ASP A 48 8.63 3.31 3.18
C ASP A 48 7.29 2.83 3.69
N PHE A 49 6.91 1.63 3.36
CA PHE A 49 5.69 1.02 3.83
C PHE A 49 5.99 -0.12 4.80
N SER A 50 5.09 -0.32 5.75
CA SER A 50 5.16 -1.43 6.68
C SER A 50 3.84 -2.17 6.69
N VAL A 51 3.87 -3.43 7.12
CA VAL A 51 2.64 -4.18 7.29
C VAL A 51 1.76 -3.45 8.28
N TYR A 52 0.51 -3.22 7.89
CA TYR A 52 -0.45 -2.56 8.76
C TYR A 52 -1.21 -3.62 9.54
N ASN A 53 -1.05 -3.61 10.83
CA ASN A 53 -1.70 -4.57 11.69
C ASN A 53 -2.51 -3.83 12.73
N PRO A 54 -3.78 -3.53 12.44
CA PRO A 54 -4.61 -2.74 13.35
C PRO A 54 -5.03 -3.51 14.59
N LYS A 55 -4.74 -4.81 14.61
CA LYS A 55 -5.22 -5.61 15.68
C LYS A 55 -4.18 -5.72 16.76
N PRO A 56 -4.38 -5.04 17.85
CA PRO A 56 -3.34 -5.00 18.88
C PRO A 56 -3.22 -6.29 19.63
N VAL A 57 -3.99 -7.12 19.60
CA VAL A 57 -4.03 -8.33 20.33
C VAL A 57 -3.93 -8.29 21.63
#